data_01bb97995d3022faa7ba890b0f37f3b1
#
_entry.id   01bb97995d3022faa7ba890b0f37f3b1
#
_cell.length_a   1.000
_cell.length_b   1.000
_cell.length_c   1.000
_cell.angle_alpha   90.00
_cell.angle_beta   90.00
_cell.angle_gamma   90.00
#
_symmetry.space_group_name_H-M   'P 1'
#
loop_
_entity.id
_entity.type
_entity.pdbx_description
1 polymer ?
#
loop_
_entity_poly.entity_id
_entity_poly.type
_entity_poly.pdbx_seq_one_letter_code
_entity_poly.pdbx_strand_id
1 'polypeptide(L)'
;MNIVEAMERRHAVRNFSDRPIDDDTLRALNEAVDAANADGGLDVQLVQDDTDAFRGCPTHYGRFKNVRYCIALIGSDDEDPAQLDRKVGYYGERLALTATQLGMGSSWVVLHETHDHDGRWRLGEGERMPAALALGYGSRPGRAHRSKPLEELGAVENGDLSGAPDWFLSGLRAVALAPSALGKQPVRFTLLEDGKTVLAQPLEGVQADICLGIARYHFEVGSGHTDIVVR
;
A
#
# COMPACT_ATOMS: atom_id res chain seq x y z
N MET A 1 -15.33 -8.74 -7.58
CA MET A 1 -14.32 -9.36 -6.67
C MET A 1 -14.44 -8.67 -5.32
N ASN A 2 -14.50 -9.42 -4.22
CA ASN A 2 -14.48 -8.83 -2.88
C ASN A 2 -13.04 -8.42 -2.48
N ILE A 3 -12.89 -7.71 -1.35
CA ILE A 3 -11.60 -7.15 -0.93
C ILE A 3 -10.59 -8.24 -0.53
N VAL A 4 -11.02 -9.33 0.08
CA VAL A 4 -10.15 -10.45 0.47
C VAL A 4 -9.62 -11.17 -0.77
N GLU A 5 -10.48 -11.43 -1.76
CA GLU A 5 -10.04 -11.95 -3.06
C GLU A 5 -9.05 -11.02 -3.77
N ALA A 6 -9.19 -9.70 -3.59
CA ALA A 6 -8.25 -8.74 -4.14
C ALA A 6 -6.88 -8.83 -3.45
N MET A 7 -6.84 -9.01 -2.12
CA MET A 7 -5.59 -9.26 -1.38
C MET A 7 -4.84 -10.50 -1.88
N GLU A 8 -5.56 -11.59 -2.10
CA GLU A 8 -4.98 -12.84 -2.60
C GLU A 8 -4.47 -12.72 -4.04
N ARG A 9 -5.17 -11.97 -4.88
CA ARG A 9 -4.83 -11.79 -6.31
C ARG A 9 -3.79 -10.72 -6.58
N ARG A 10 -3.70 -9.72 -5.70
CA ARG A 10 -2.77 -8.61 -5.89
C ARG A 10 -1.32 -9.11 -5.92
N HIS A 11 -0.59 -8.71 -6.91
CA HIS A 11 0.85 -8.91 -7.03
C HIS A 11 1.50 -7.69 -7.70
N ALA A 12 2.80 -7.54 -7.56
CA ALA A 12 3.52 -6.40 -8.15
C ALA A 12 3.62 -6.54 -9.67
N VAL A 13 3.00 -5.60 -10.40
CA VAL A 13 3.08 -5.48 -11.87
C VAL A 13 3.99 -4.30 -12.22
N ARG A 14 5.05 -4.56 -12.97
CA ARG A 14 6.05 -3.55 -13.39
C ARG A 14 6.20 -3.45 -14.91
N ASN A 15 5.47 -4.26 -15.64
CA ASN A 15 5.45 -4.22 -17.11
C ASN A 15 3.99 -4.22 -17.55
N PHE A 16 3.54 -3.09 -18.05
CA PHE A 16 2.15 -2.87 -18.42
C PHE A 16 1.96 -3.01 -19.94
N SER A 17 0.73 -3.32 -20.34
CA SER A 17 0.29 -3.31 -21.73
C SER A 17 -0.10 -1.91 -22.18
N ASP A 18 -0.28 -1.73 -23.50
CA ASP A 18 -0.77 -0.47 -24.07
C ASP A 18 -2.29 -0.27 -23.92
N ARG A 19 -2.99 -1.23 -23.29
CA ARG A 19 -4.44 -1.14 -23.08
C ARG A 19 -4.76 0.09 -22.26
N PRO A 20 -5.58 1.04 -22.78
CA PRO A 20 -6.02 2.19 -22.00
C PRO A 20 -6.96 1.73 -20.88
N ILE A 21 -7.02 2.51 -19.80
CA ILE A 21 -8.05 2.38 -18.78
C ILE A 21 -9.30 3.08 -19.33
N ASP A 22 -10.45 2.42 -19.25
CA ASP A 22 -11.72 2.98 -19.70
C ASP A 22 -12.26 4.05 -18.74
N ASP A 23 -13.16 4.90 -19.22
CA ASP A 23 -13.67 6.05 -18.48
C ASP A 23 -14.42 5.66 -17.20
N ASP A 24 -15.12 4.53 -17.18
CA ASP A 24 -15.83 4.06 -15.98
C ASP A 24 -14.84 3.62 -14.90
N THR A 25 -13.79 2.92 -15.29
CA THR A 25 -12.70 2.52 -14.40
C THR A 25 -11.92 3.74 -13.88
N LEU A 26 -11.63 4.73 -14.75
CA LEU A 26 -10.99 5.99 -14.34
C LEU A 26 -11.85 6.76 -13.36
N ARG A 27 -13.17 6.82 -13.57
CA ARG A 27 -14.10 7.47 -12.65
C ARG A 27 -14.09 6.78 -11.29
N ALA A 28 -14.20 5.47 -11.22
CA ALA A 28 -14.14 4.72 -9.99
C ALA A 28 -12.81 4.89 -9.23
N LEU A 29 -11.68 5.01 -9.96
CA LEU A 29 -10.38 5.32 -9.36
C LEU A 29 -10.35 6.74 -8.78
N ASN A 30 -10.86 7.74 -9.49
CA ASN A 30 -10.92 9.12 -8.99
C ASN A 30 -11.80 9.21 -7.73
N GLU A 31 -12.97 8.56 -7.72
CA GLU A 31 -13.84 8.49 -6.53
C GLU A 31 -13.10 7.85 -5.34
N ALA A 32 -12.31 6.81 -5.57
CA ALA A 32 -11.50 6.17 -4.53
C ALA A 32 -10.37 7.09 -4.03
N VAL A 33 -9.73 7.85 -4.93
CA VAL A 33 -8.71 8.84 -4.60
C VAL A 33 -9.32 9.97 -3.77
N ASP A 34 -10.47 10.50 -4.17
CA ASP A 34 -11.18 11.56 -3.42
C ASP A 34 -11.54 11.08 -2.01
N ALA A 35 -12.03 9.83 -1.87
CA ALA A 35 -12.31 9.23 -0.58
C ALA A 35 -11.04 9.04 0.28
N ALA A 36 -9.91 8.64 -0.32
CA ALA A 36 -8.64 8.51 0.39
C ALA A 36 -8.12 9.87 0.89
N ASN A 37 -8.28 10.91 0.08
CA ASN A 37 -7.92 12.29 0.44
C ASN A 37 -8.78 12.80 1.60
N ALA A 38 -10.10 12.63 1.51
CA ALA A 38 -11.04 13.07 2.55
C ALA A 38 -10.80 12.35 3.88
N ASP A 39 -10.62 11.02 3.85
CA ASP A 39 -10.44 10.19 5.05
C ASP A 39 -9.04 10.35 5.67
N GLY A 40 -8.00 10.52 4.83
CA GLY A 40 -6.59 10.54 5.23
C GLY A 40 -6.01 11.93 5.46
N GLY A 41 -6.67 12.99 4.98
CA GLY A 41 -6.07 14.33 4.94
C GLY A 41 -4.81 14.35 4.06
N LEU A 42 -4.88 13.73 2.89
CA LEU A 42 -3.80 13.61 1.91
C LEU A 42 -4.10 14.43 0.65
N ASP A 43 -3.09 14.63 -0.20
CA ASP A 43 -3.25 15.15 -1.58
C ASP A 43 -2.84 14.06 -2.61
N VAL A 44 -3.51 12.92 -2.54
CA VAL A 44 -3.29 11.82 -3.49
C VAL A 44 -3.80 12.23 -4.88
N GLN A 45 -3.00 11.98 -5.90
CA GLN A 45 -3.31 12.40 -7.27
C GLN A 45 -3.24 11.20 -8.23
N LEU A 46 -4.30 11.00 -9.02
CA LEU A 46 -4.27 10.09 -10.16
C LEU A 46 -3.61 10.78 -11.35
N VAL A 47 -2.49 10.27 -11.78
CA VAL A 47 -1.66 10.82 -12.86
C VAL A 47 -1.76 9.96 -14.09
N GLN A 48 -1.98 10.60 -15.25
CA GLN A 48 -1.98 9.97 -16.56
C GLN A 48 -0.98 10.66 -17.49
N ASP A 49 -0.20 9.87 -18.22
CA ASP A 49 0.63 10.32 -19.33
C ASP A 49 0.65 9.26 -20.43
N ASP A 50 0.53 9.68 -21.69
CA ASP A 50 0.42 8.77 -22.82
C ASP A 50 1.72 8.00 -23.10
N THR A 51 2.84 8.46 -22.55
CA THR A 51 4.16 7.87 -22.76
C THR A 51 4.74 7.27 -21.48
N ASP A 52 4.87 8.08 -20.43
CA ASP A 52 5.46 7.69 -19.15
C ASP A 52 4.93 8.58 -18.03
N ALA A 53 4.08 8.02 -17.14
CA ALA A 53 3.55 8.75 -15.99
C ALA A 53 4.62 9.17 -14.98
N PHE A 54 5.78 8.50 -14.99
CA PHE A 54 6.93 8.89 -14.17
C PHE A 54 7.82 9.95 -14.83
N ARG A 55 7.65 10.17 -16.14
CA ARG A 55 8.43 11.15 -16.91
C ARG A 55 9.95 10.95 -16.77
N GLY A 56 10.40 9.70 -16.70
CA GLY A 56 11.80 9.36 -16.48
C GLY A 56 12.31 9.59 -15.05
N CYS A 57 11.43 9.94 -14.11
CA CYS A 57 11.81 10.12 -12.70
C CYS A 57 12.49 8.86 -12.15
N PRO A 58 13.68 8.98 -11.52
CA PRO A 58 14.41 7.82 -11.05
C PRO A 58 13.62 7.04 -9.98
N THR A 59 13.62 5.72 -10.09
CA THR A 59 13.02 4.82 -9.11
C THR A 59 14.07 4.29 -8.15
N HIS A 60 13.76 4.23 -6.86
CA HIS A 60 14.69 3.70 -5.85
C HIS A 60 15.05 2.24 -6.11
N TYR A 61 14.09 1.45 -6.57
CA TYR A 61 14.30 0.05 -6.96
C TYR A 61 13.22 -0.40 -7.95
N GLY A 62 13.53 -1.45 -8.70
CA GLY A 62 12.65 -1.98 -9.71
C GLY A 62 12.85 -1.32 -11.08
N ARG A 63 12.47 -2.06 -12.10
CA ARG A 63 12.46 -1.56 -13.49
C ARG A 63 11.03 -1.59 -13.98
N PHE A 64 10.51 -0.42 -14.30
CA PHE A 64 9.17 -0.25 -14.82
C PHE A 64 9.20 -0.09 -16.33
N LYS A 65 8.16 -0.58 -16.99
CA LYS A 65 7.96 -0.44 -18.43
C LYS A 65 6.52 -0.07 -18.71
N ASN A 66 6.34 0.92 -19.60
CA ASN A 66 5.05 1.36 -20.10
C ASN A 66 4.08 1.77 -18.99
N VAL A 67 4.54 2.58 -18.05
CA VAL A 67 3.72 3.14 -16.96
C VAL A 67 3.01 4.37 -17.49
N ARG A 68 1.76 4.23 -17.90
CA ARG A 68 0.93 5.35 -18.38
C ARG A 68 0.07 5.97 -17.30
N TYR A 69 -0.11 5.27 -16.19
CA TYR A 69 -0.92 5.71 -15.06
C TYR A 69 -0.15 5.46 -13.77
N CYS A 70 -0.22 6.43 -12.87
CA CYS A 70 0.24 6.22 -11.51
C CYS A 70 -0.64 7.00 -10.52
N ILE A 71 -0.63 6.57 -9.26
CA ILE A 71 -1.18 7.35 -8.15
C ILE A 71 0.01 7.90 -7.38
N ALA A 72 0.16 9.22 -7.38
CA ALA A 72 1.11 9.94 -6.54
C ALA A 72 0.52 10.05 -5.13
N LEU A 73 1.21 9.49 -4.14
CA LEU A 73 0.78 9.48 -2.74
C LEU A 73 1.47 10.64 -2.02
N ILE A 74 0.76 11.75 -1.90
CA ILE A 74 1.28 13.05 -1.43
C ILE A 74 0.59 13.41 -0.12
N GLY A 75 1.32 14.08 0.75
CA GLY A 75 0.77 14.67 1.97
C GLY A 75 1.71 15.73 2.56
N SER A 76 1.26 16.35 3.66
CA SER A 76 1.99 17.46 4.30
C SER A 76 3.31 17.01 4.90
N ASP A 77 4.37 17.76 4.66
CA ASP A 77 5.70 17.58 5.26
C ASP A 77 5.78 18.19 6.67
N ASP A 78 4.73 18.91 7.10
CA ASP A 78 4.61 19.43 8.47
C ASP A 78 4.25 18.33 9.47
N GLU A 79 3.75 17.17 9.00
CA GLU A 79 3.48 16.03 9.86
C GLU A 79 4.78 15.29 10.23
N ASP A 80 4.73 14.56 11.36
CA ASP A 80 5.77 13.58 11.66
C ASP A 80 5.98 12.63 10.47
N PRO A 81 7.21 12.50 9.94
CA PRO A 81 7.48 11.72 8.75
C PRO A 81 6.97 10.28 8.83
N ALA A 82 7.08 9.63 10.00
CA ALA A 82 6.62 8.27 10.18
C ALA A 82 5.08 8.19 10.15
N GLN A 83 4.38 9.21 10.67
CA GLN A 83 2.91 9.26 10.61
C GLN A 83 2.44 9.43 9.17
N LEU A 84 3.03 10.35 8.40
CA LEU A 84 2.68 10.49 6.99
C LEU A 84 2.96 9.20 6.21
N ASP A 85 4.10 8.56 6.43
CA ASP A 85 4.46 7.31 5.76
C ASP A 85 3.45 6.19 6.07
N ARG A 86 2.97 6.09 7.32
CA ARG A 86 1.92 5.14 7.71
C ARG A 86 0.58 5.44 7.04
N LYS A 87 0.17 6.72 6.97
CA LYS A 87 -1.03 7.14 6.25
C LYS A 87 -0.95 6.79 4.76
N VAL A 88 0.16 7.15 4.12
CA VAL A 88 0.45 6.82 2.72
C VAL A 88 0.39 5.32 2.49
N GLY A 89 0.99 4.53 3.38
CA GLY A 89 0.90 3.07 3.31
C GLY A 89 -0.53 2.55 3.39
N TYR A 90 -1.31 3.03 4.34
CA TYR A 90 -2.70 2.61 4.58
C TYR A 90 -3.62 2.95 3.40
N TYR A 91 -3.68 4.21 3.02
CA TYR A 91 -4.57 4.67 1.94
C TYR A 91 -4.07 4.25 0.56
N GLY A 92 -2.76 4.19 0.36
CA GLY A 92 -2.17 3.68 -0.88
C GLY A 92 -2.51 2.20 -1.11
N GLU A 93 -2.49 1.36 -0.07
CA GLU A 93 -2.88 -0.05 -0.24
C GLU A 93 -4.38 -0.21 -0.48
N ARG A 94 -5.22 0.60 0.18
CA ARG A 94 -6.66 0.66 -0.15
C ARG A 94 -6.87 0.93 -1.64
N LEU A 95 -6.13 1.88 -2.22
CA LEU A 95 -6.19 2.20 -3.66
C LEU A 95 -5.61 1.10 -4.54
N ALA A 96 -4.52 0.45 -4.13
CA ALA A 96 -3.94 -0.69 -4.85
C ALA A 96 -4.91 -1.88 -4.93
N LEU A 97 -5.63 -2.16 -3.85
CA LEU A 97 -6.64 -3.21 -3.81
C LEU A 97 -7.90 -2.82 -4.59
N THR A 98 -8.32 -1.54 -4.55
CA THR A 98 -9.39 -1.03 -5.42
C THR A 98 -9.03 -1.22 -6.89
N ALA A 99 -7.81 -0.87 -7.30
CA ALA A 99 -7.34 -1.12 -8.66
C ALA A 99 -7.40 -2.61 -9.02
N THR A 100 -7.05 -3.50 -8.08
CA THR A 100 -7.14 -4.95 -8.27
C THR A 100 -8.59 -5.41 -8.44
N GLN A 101 -9.53 -4.87 -7.64
CA GLN A 101 -10.97 -5.15 -7.77
C GLN A 101 -11.52 -4.72 -9.14
N LEU A 102 -10.99 -3.64 -9.71
CA LEU A 102 -11.29 -3.15 -11.06
C LEU A 102 -10.55 -3.92 -12.17
N GLY A 103 -9.81 -4.98 -11.84
CA GLY A 103 -9.12 -5.84 -12.80
C GLY A 103 -7.76 -5.31 -13.28
N MET A 104 -7.21 -4.31 -12.60
CA MET A 104 -5.91 -3.75 -12.93
C MET A 104 -4.77 -4.36 -12.08
N GLY A 105 -3.56 -4.21 -12.57
CA GLY A 105 -2.34 -4.46 -11.82
C GLY A 105 -1.76 -3.19 -11.22
N SER A 106 -1.06 -3.32 -10.12
CA SER A 106 -0.35 -2.22 -9.47
C SER A 106 1.03 -2.61 -9.00
N SER A 107 1.89 -1.63 -8.75
CA SER A 107 3.16 -1.84 -8.05
C SER A 107 3.54 -0.60 -7.26
N TRP A 108 3.84 -0.79 -5.99
CA TRP A 108 4.48 0.22 -5.16
C TRP A 108 5.83 0.63 -5.71
N VAL A 109 6.12 1.93 -5.66
CA VAL A 109 7.38 2.53 -6.09
C VAL A 109 7.72 3.74 -5.22
N VAL A 110 9.00 3.93 -4.93
CA VAL A 110 9.55 5.17 -4.38
C VAL A 110 10.32 5.85 -5.51
N LEU A 111 9.94 7.09 -5.77
CA LEU A 111 10.58 7.94 -6.76
C LEU A 111 11.55 8.90 -6.07
N HIS A 112 12.63 9.27 -6.75
CA HIS A 112 13.59 10.28 -6.29
C HIS A 112 13.35 11.61 -6.99
N GLU A 113 13.85 12.70 -6.39
CA GLU A 113 13.87 14.03 -7.03
C GLU A 113 12.48 14.52 -7.45
N THR A 114 11.44 14.15 -6.70
CA THR A 114 10.04 14.40 -7.08
C THR A 114 9.66 15.87 -7.12
N HIS A 115 10.36 16.74 -6.39
CA HIS A 115 10.16 18.19 -6.39
C HIS A 115 10.78 18.87 -7.62
N ASP A 116 11.93 18.38 -8.07
CA ASP A 116 12.68 18.97 -9.18
C ASP A 116 12.32 18.35 -10.53
N HIS A 117 11.44 17.34 -10.52
CA HIS A 117 11.09 16.58 -11.70
C HIS A 117 9.85 17.14 -12.38
N ASP A 118 9.89 17.28 -13.72
CA ASP A 118 8.75 17.69 -14.56
C ASP A 118 7.73 16.54 -14.70
N GLY A 119 7.31 15.99 -13.54
CA GLY A 119 6.28 14.98 -13.45
C GLY A 119 4.88 15.57 -13.70
N ARG A 120 3.90 14.68 -13.85
CA ARG A 120 2.48 15.07 -14.00
C ARG A 120 1.78 15.28 -12.66
N TRP A 121 2.42 14.97 -11.54
CA TRP A 121 1.94 15.31 -10.21
C TRP A 121 2.33 16.74 -9.85
N ARG A 122 1.62 17.31 -8.91
CA ARG A 122 1.90 18.63 -8.34
C ARG A 122 2.25 18.46 -6.88
N LEU A 123 3.39 19.01 -6.49
CA LEU A 123 3.81 19.13 -5.09
C LEU A 123 3.72 20.60 -4.71
N GLY A 124 2.88 20.91 -3.72
CA GLY A 124 2.80 22.23 -3.09
C GLY A 124 4.00 22.50 -2.17
N GLU A 125 4.12 23.74 -1.73
CA GLU A 125 5.06 24.09 -0.66
C GLU A 125 4.67 23.35 0.62
N GLY A 126 5.62 22.69 1.29
CA GLY A 126 5.36 21.88 2.48
C GLY A 126 4.69 20.54 2.22
N GLU A 127 4.77 20.03 0.99
CA GLU A 127 4.30 18.69 0.64
C GLU A 127 5.45 17.77 0.21
N ARG A 128 5.31 16.48 0.47
CA ARG A 128 6.20 15.44 -0.04
C ARG A 128 5.42 14.25 -0.58
N MET A 129 6.05 13.49 -1.46
CA MET A 129 5.53 12.25 -2.03
C MET A 129 6.37 11.06 -1.54
N PRO A 130 6.00 10.40 -0.43
CA PRO A 130 6.76 9.27 0.11
C PRO A 130 6.82 8.07 -0.83
N ALA A 131 5.75 7.85 -1.59
CA ALA A 131 5.63 6.74 -2.53
C ALA A 131 4.63 7.04 -3.65
N ALA A 132 4.60 6.19 -4.64
CA ALA A 132 3.58 6.16 -5.68
C ALA A 132 3.16 4.71 -6.01
N LEU A 133 2.05 4.57 -6.72
CA LEU A 133 1.59 3.30 -7.29
C LEU A 133 1.61 3.39 -8.81
N ALA A 134 2.43 2.58 -9.47
CA ALA A 134 2.28 2.34 -10.90
C ALA A 134 1.00 1.53 -11.16
N LEU A 135 0.20 1.91 -12.15
CA LEU A 135 -1.08 1.27 -12.47
C LEU A 135 -1.19 0.91 -13.95
N GLY A 136 -2.02 -0.09 -14.24
CA GLY A 136 -2.38 -0.48 -15.60
C GLY A 136 -2.71 -1.96 -15.73
N TYR A 137 -2.90 -2.42 -16.95
CA TYR A 137 -3.10 -3.84 -17.22
C TYR A 137 -1.76 -4.52 -17.44
N GLY A 138 -1.46 -5.57 -16.67
CA GLY A 138 -0.22 -6.30 -16.76
C GLY A 138 -0.02 -6.99 -18.14
N SER A 139 1.18 -6.93 -18.69
CA SER A 139 1.53 -7.63 -19.95
C SER A 139 1.78 -9.12 -19.74
N ARG A 140 1.89 -9.59 -18.50
CA ARG A 140 2.15 -10.99 -18.13
C ARG A 140 1.42 -11.33 -16.83
N PRO A 141 1.08 -12.62 -16.61
CA PRO A 141 0.59 -13.09 -15.32
C PRO A 141 1.59 -12.76 -14.19
N GLY A 142 1.06 -12.43 -13.03
CA GLY A 142 1.85 -12.18 -11.84
C GLY A 142 2.41 -13.45 -11.21
N ARG A 143 3.25 -13.24 -10.20
CA ARG A 143 3.75 -14.33 -9.36
C ARG A 143 3.25 -14.13 -7.95
N ALA A 144 2.82 -15.21 -7.30
CA ALA A 144 2.53 -15.19 -5.88
C ALA A 144 3.74 -14.65 -5.11
N HIS A 145 3.49 -13.79 -4.15
CA HIS A 145 4.56 -13.29 -3.30
C HIS A 145 4.91 -14.32 -2.22
N ARG A 146 6.08 -14.18 -1.63
CA ARG A 146 6.51 -15.00 -0.49
C ARG A 146 6.18 -14.25 0.78
N SER A 147 5.41 -14.89 1.65
CA SER A 147 5.06 -14.37 2.97
C SER A 147 5.99 -14.91 4.04
N LYS A 148 6.15 -14.14 5.11
CA LYS A 148 6.71 -14.65 6.37
C LYS A 148 5.72 -15.60 7.04
N PRO A 149 6.20 -16.56 7.87
CA PRO A 149 5.34 -17.32 8.79
C PRO A 149 4.62 -16.39 9.76
N LEU A 150 3.44 -16.81 10.25
CA LEU A 150 2.62 -15.96 11.12
C LEU A 150 3.33 -15.62 12.44
N GLU A 151 4.19 -16.50 12.93
CA GLU A 151 4.98 -16.31 14.15
C GLU A 151 6.02 -15.18 14.04
N GLU A 152 6.44 -14.85 12.82
CA GLU A 152 7.29 -13.68 12.56
C GLU A 152 6.49 -12.39 12.42
N LEU A 153 5.21 -12.46 12.02
CA LEU A 153 4.33 -11.32 11.81
C LEU A 153 3.52 -10.95 13.06
N GLY A 154 3.26 -11.92 13.93
CA GLY A 154 2.41 -11.74 15.11
C GLY A 154 2.94 -12.37 16.38
N ALA A 155 2.39 -11.93 17.50
CA ALA A 155 2.61 -12.46 18.83
C ALA A 155 1.37 -12.26 19.71
N VAL A 156 1.32 -13.02 20.81
CA VAL A 156 0.40 -12.77 21.94
C VAL A 156 1.26 -12.40 23.14
N GLU A 157 0.93 -11.34 23.86
CA GLU A 157 1.73 -10.80 24.96
C GLU A 157 1.73 -11.82 26.09
N ASN A 158 1.69 -12.58 26.59
CA ASN A 158 1.78 -13.64 27.60
C ASN A 158 1.26 -14.99 27.11
N GLY A 159 1.56 -15.33 25.86
CA GLY A 159 1.09 -16.57 25.28
C GLY A 159 1.75 -16.89 23.94
N ASP A 160 1.16 -17.81 23.25
CA ASP A 160 1.53 -18.19 21.90
C ASP A 160 0.35 -18.06 20.93
N LEU A 161 0.62 -18.08 19.63
CA LEU A 161 -0.41 -17.91 18.59
C LEU A 161 -1.45 -19.04 18.58
N SER A 162 -1.17 -20.21 19.16
CA SER A 162 -2.13 -21.33 19.18
C SER A 162 -3.34 -21.03 20.08
N GLY A 163 -3.19 -20.15 21.06
CA GLY A 163 -4.25 -19.67 21.93
C GLY A 163 -4.91 -18.35 21.47
N ALA A 164 -4.45 -17.77 20.37
CA ALA A 164 -4.99 -16.50 19.90
C ALA A 164 -6.41 -16.66 19.35
N PRO A 165 -7.27 -15.63 19.49
CA PRO A 165 -8.61 -15.66 18.93
C PRO A 165 -8.59 -15.68 17.39
N ASP A 166 -9.60 -16.31 16.79
CA ASP A 166 -9.69 -16.49 15.33
C ASP A 166 -9.62 -15.19 14.54
N TRP A 167 -10.21 -14.11 15.06
CA TRP A 167 -10.16 -12.81 14.40
C TRP A 167 -8.72 -12.28 14.29
N PHE A 168 -7.90 -12.43 15.33
CA PHE A 168 -6.49 -12.01 15.32
C PHE A 168 -5.67 -12.82 14.31
N LEU A 169 -5.86 -14.14 14.31
CA LEU A 169 -5.22 -15.02 13.33
C LEU A 169 -5.66 -14.71 11.89
N SER A 170 -6.92 -14.33 11.68
CA SER A 170 -7.43 -13.89 10.37
C SER A 170 -6.77 -12.58 9.93
N GLY A 171 -6.61 -11.64 10.85
CA GLY A 171 -5.84 -10.41 10.62
C GLY A 171 -4.39 -10.70 10.21
N LEU A 172 -3.70 -11.60 10.92
CA LEU A 172 -2.32 -11.98 10.59
C LEU A 172 -2.21 -12.69 9.22
N ARG A 173 -3.19 -13.55 8.87
CA ARG A 173 -3.23 -14.18 7.53
C ARG A 173 -3.37 -13.10 6.43
N ALA A 174 -4.16 -12.07 6.67
CA ALA A 174 -4.27 -10.95 5.74
C ALA A 174 -2.97 -10.14 5.68
N VAL A 175 -2.31 -9.87 6.82
CA VAL A 175 -0.97 -9.24 6.86
C VAL A 175 0.05 -10.05 6.06
N ALA A 176 -0.01 -11.38 6.10
CA ALA A 176 0.86 -12.23 5.31
C ALA A 176 0.72 -12.00 3.80
N LEU A 177 -0.44 -11.50 3.32
CA LEU A 177 -0.68 -11.12 1.92
C LEU A 177 -0.24 -9.69 1.59
N ALA A 178 0.08 -8.86 2.59
CA ALA A 178 0.46 -7.47 2.42
C ALA A 178 1.78 -7.31 1.66
N PRO A 179 1.83 -6.45 0.62
CA PRO A 179 3.11 -6.13 -0.01
C PRO A 179 4.02 -5.35 0.94
N SER A 180 5.30 -5.42 0.68
CA SER A 180 6.30 -4.65 1.45
C SER A 180 7.53 -4.35 0.61
N ALA A 181 8.30 -3.36 1.03
CA ALA A 181 9.58 -3.05 0.43
C ALA A 181 10.48 -4.30 0.40
N LEU A 182 11.00 -4.62 -0.79
CA LEU A 182 11.83 -5.80 -1.05
C LEU A 182 11.21 -7.15 -0.60
N GLY A 183 9.90 -7.20 -0.31
CA GLY A 183 9.21 -8.39 0.19
C GLY A 183 9.64 -8.82 1.60
N LYS A 184 10.14 -7.89 2.43
CA LYS A 184 10.72 -8.19 3.75
C LYS A 184 9.71 -8.18 4.89
N GLN A 185 8.53 -7.62 4.70
CA GLN A 185 7.47 -7.51 5.71
C GLN A 185 8.02 -7.09 7.11
N PRO A 186 8.60 -5.87 7.24
CA PRO A 186 9.22 -5.40 8.46
C PRO A 186 8.18 -4.88 9.46
N VAL A 187 7.27 -5.73 9.88
CA VAL A 187 6.14 -5.37 10.75
C VAL A 187 5.88 -6.46 11.77
N ARG A 188 5.30 -6.08 12.92
CA ARG A 188 4.84 -7.01 13.94
C ARG A 188 3.54 -6.53 14.56
N PHE A 189 2.62 -7.45 14.77
CA PHE A 189 1.35 -7.25 15.44
C PHE A 189 1.32 -8.07 16.73
N THR A 190 1.08 -7.44 17.87
CA THR A 190 1.04 -8.12 19.16
C THR A 190 -0.33 -7.94 19.79
N LEU A 191 -1.05 -9.03 20.03
CA LEU A 191 -2.27 -9.02 20.83
C LEU A 191 -1.89 -8.81 22.29
N LEU A 192 -2.38 -7.74 22.91
CA LEU A 192 -2.09 -7.41 24.31
C LEU A 192 -2.88 -8.29 25.29
N GLU A 193 -2.53 -8.22 26.58
CA GLU A 193 -3.13 -9.03 27.66
C GLU A 193 -4.64 -8.88 27.79
N ASP A 194 -5.19 -7.73 27.40
CA ASP A 194 -6.64 -7.47 27.43
C ASP A 194 -7.43 -8.32 26.42
N GLY A 195 -6.75 -9.02 25.52
CA GLY A 195 -7.33 -9.87 24.49
C GLY A 195 -8.10 -9.12 23.41
N LYS A 196 -7.94 -7.79 23.32
CA LYS A 196 -8.67 -6.91 22.41
C LYS A 196 -7.76 -5.93 21.67
N THR A 197 -6.85 -5.30 22.39
CA THR A 197 -5.94 -4.30 21.82
C THR A 197 -4.81 -4.98 21.05
N VAL A 198 -4.53 -4.50 19.86
CA VAL A 198 -3.40 -4.95 19.05
C VAL A 198 -2.37 -3.83 18.96
N LEU A 199 -1.16 -4.12 19.38
CA LEU A 199 0.00 -3.25 19.17
C LEU A 199 0.62 -3.58 17.81
N ALA A 200 0.62 -2.61 16.89
CA ALA A 200 1.26 -2.71 15.59
C ALA A 200 2.54 -1.87 15.56
N GLN A 201 3.64 -2.47 15.15
CA GLN A 201 4.97 -1.84 15.19
C GLN A 201 5.72 -2.07 13.88
N PRO A 202 6.45 -1.02 13.37
CA PRO A 202 7.45 -1.24 12.34
C PRO A 202 8.66 -1.94 12.97
N LEU A 203 9.27 -2.84 12.21
CA LEU A 203 10.58 -3.40 12.52
C LEU A 203 11.65 -2.71 11.67
N GLU A 204 12.91 -2.96 11.98
CA GLU A 204 14.01 -2.45 11.15
C GLU A 204 13.87 -2.92 9.70
N GLY A 205 13.86 -1.98 8.76
CA GLY A 205 13.72 -2.29 7.34
C GLY A 205 13.50 -1.07 6.46
N VAL A 206 13.64 -1.29 5.16
CA VAL A 206 13.42 -0.24 4.15
C VAL A 206 11.93 0.10 4.12
N GLN A 207 11.60 1.40 4.18
CA GLN A 207 10.22 1.92 4.15
C GLN A 207 9.31 1.27 5.21
N ALA A 208 9.83 1.04 6.42
CA ALA A 208 9.15 0.27 7.44
C ALA A 208 7.80 0.87 7.85
N ASP A 209 7.69 2.20 7.93
CA ASP A 209 6.43 2.89 8.28
C ASP A 209 5.39 2.80 7.17
N ILE A 210 5.78 2.92 5.89
CA ILE A 210 4.88 2.66 4.76
C ILE A 210 4.41 1.19 4.80
N CYS A 211 5.33 0.24 5.03
CA CYS A 211 4.98 -1.17 5.15
C CYS A 211 4.02 -1.45 6.32
N LEU A 212 4.16 -0.72 7.44
CA LEU A 212 3.26 -0.83 8.57
C LEU A 212 1.85 -0.32 8.21
N GLY A 213 1.74 0.82 7.53
CA GLY A 213 0.47 1.34 7.05
C GLY A 213 -0.26 0.35 6.13
N ILE A 214 0.46 -0.22 5.15
CA ILE A 214 -0.03 -1.28 4.26
C ILE A 214 -0.53 -2.49 5.08
N ALA A 215 0.28 -3.00 5.97
CA ALA A 215 -0.04 -4.17 6.77
C ALA A 215 -1.22 -3.93 7.72
N ARG A 216 -1.35 -2.71 8.28
CA ARG A 216 -2.47 -2.31 9.12
C ARG A 216 -3.79 -2.37 8.35
N TYR A 217 -3.85 -1.83 7.12
CA TYR A 217 -5.04 -1.94 6.29
C TYR A 217 -5.45 -3.41 6.06
N HIS A 218 -4.48 -4.27 5.73
CA HIS A 218 -4.72 -5.71 5.58
C HIS A 218 -5.24 -6.34 6.87
N PHE A 219 -4.62 -6.01 8.01
CA PHE A 219 -5.04 -6.55 9.31
C PHE A 219 -6.48 -6.16 9.65
N GLU A 220 -6.85 -4.89 9.52
CA GLU A 220 -8.18 -4.38 9.80
C GLU A 220 -9.24 -5.06 8.93
N VAL A 221 -8.98 -5.19 7.63
CA VAL A 221 -9.89 -5.87 6.71
C VAL A 221 -10.01 -7.37 7.02
N GLY A 222 -8.89 -8.04 7.30
CA GLY A 222 -8.86 -9.49 7.55
C GLY A 222 -9.45 -9.89 8.90
N SER A 223 -9.29 -9.06 9.92
CA SER A 223 -9.79 -9.31 11.27
C SER A 223 -11.20 -8.76 11.50
N GLY A 224 -11.60 -7.73 10.77
CA GLY A 224 -12.77 -6.91 11.09
C GLY A 224 -12.60 -6.08 12.36
N HIS A 225 -11.34 -5.90 12.84
CA HIS A 225 -11.01 -5.26 14.12
C HIS A 225 -10.15 -4.03 13.89
N THR A 226 -10.50 -2.90 14.53
CA THR A 226 -9.88 -1.59 14.32
C THR A 226 -9.19 -1.00 15.55
N ASP A 227 -9.29 -1.66 16.73
CA ASP A 227 -8.63 -1.22 17.95
C ASP A 227 -7.11 -1.53 17.90
N ILE A 228 -6.41 -0.76 17.08
CA ILE A 228 -4.98 -0.93 16.82
C ILE A 228 -4.22 0.27 17.35
N VAL A 229 -3.30 0.01 18.27
CA VAL A 229 -2.32 1.00 18.77
C VAL A 229 -1.06 0.89 17.92
N VAL A 230 -0.63 2.00 17.34
CA VAL A 230 0.62 2.08 16.53
C VAL A 230 1.70 2.76 17.36
N ARG A 231 2.86 2.13 17.43
CA ARG A 231 4.07 2.67 18.07
C ARG A 231 5.21 2.79 17.08
#